data_4c49f9f00a1ef0f9be83b0f036a96b0e
#
_entry.id   4c49f9f00a1ef0f9be83b0f036a96b0e
#
_cell.length_a   1.000
_cell.length_b   1.000
_cell.length_c   1.000
_cell.angle_alpha   90.00
_cell.angle_beta   90.00
_cell.angle_gamma   90.00
#
_symmetry.space_group_name_H-M   'P 1'
#
loop_
_entity.id
_entity.type
_entity.pdbx_description
1 polymer ?
#
loop_
_entity_poly.entity_id
_entity_poly.type
_entity_poly.pdbx_seq_one_letter_code
_entity_poly.pdbx_strand_id
1 'polypeptide(L)'
;MGIQDRPYYRPDARTPPAYARASGWSATTWIIAICVAVFVIDGFLPWTNEPVASQLMPGASAEQIRQIDRSEFALTKPVDVAPGVARGYAVLGRDNVVAEVEYRKERPLTRIGYFSTARAVYASDPVLGVSGFEVWRFVTFQFLHANLNHVLFNMMTLFFFGGMVENFLGKKRYVAFYLLCGVAGALMYLILNGLAIGGQAAFGPSFHLPGLLFNDPNTMLVGASAGVFGVIMAAAYLAPNATVLLFFVI
;
A
#
# COMPACT_ATOMS: atom_id res chain seq x y z
N MET A 1 5.48 -33.01 -13.11
CA MET A 1 4.02 -33.23 -13.28
C MET A 1 3.34 -31.89 -13.35
N GLY A 2 2.73 -31.55 -14.48
CA GLY A 2 1.98 -30.30 -14.65
C GLY A 2 0.52 -30.44 -14.16
N ILE A 3 -0.24 -29.34 -14.21
CA ILE A 3 -1.66 -29.31 -13.83
C ILE A 3 -2.50 -30.25 -14.73
N GLN A 4 -2.04 -30.51 -15.95
CA GLN A 4 -2.67 -31.41 -16.92
C GLN A 4 -2.74 -32.89 -16.47
N ASP A 5 -1.83 -33.25 -15.55
CA ASP A 5 -1.73 -34.62 -15.02
C ASP A 5 -2.64 -34.86 -13.80
N ARG A 6 -3.39 -33.83 -13.40
CA ARG A 6 -4.26 -33.88 -12.23
C ARG A 6 -5.67 -34.38 -12.61
N PRO A 7 -6.31 -35.27 -11.80
CA PRO A 7 -7.63 -35.85 -12.12
C PRO A 7 -8.77 -34.82 -12.18
N TYR A 8 -8.57 -33.61 -11.66
CA TYR A 8 -9.54 -32.50 -11.75
C TYR A 8 -9.32 -31.60 -12.99
N TYR A 9 -8.23 -31.81 -13.74
CA TYR A 9 -8.01 -31.08 -14.99
C TYR A 9 -8.97 -31.63 -16.04
N ARG A 10 -9.86 -30.77 -16.55
CA ARG A 10 -10.75 -31.08 -17.66
C ARG A 10 -10.15 -30.53 -18.95
N PRO A 11 -9.58 -31.38 -19.82
CA PRO A 11 -9.03 -30.93 -21.11
C PRO A 11 -10.10 -30.40 -22.08
N ASP A 12 -11.39 -30.71 -21.81
CA ASP A 12 -12.53 -30.34 -22.67
C ASP A 12 -13.05 -28.89 -22.44
N ALA A 13 -12.42 -28.10 -21.57
CA ALA A 13 -12.67 -26.67 -21.53
C ALA A 13 -12.27 -26.12 -22.90
N ARG A 14 -13.25 -26.11 -23.85
CA ARG A 14 -13.13 -25.61 -25.22
C ARG A 14 -12.35 -24.32 -25.16
N THR A 15 -11.10 -24.37 -25.61
CA THR A 15 -10.31 -23.15 -25.85
C THR A 15 -11.17 -22.33 -26.80
N PRO A 16 -11.64 -21.14 -26.38
CA PRO A 16 -12.46 -20.33 -27.27
C PRO A 16 -11.63 -20.06 -28.53
N PRO A 17 -12.23 -20.14 -29.71
CA PRO A 17 -11.53 -19.94 -30.97
C PRO A 17 -10.81 -18.59 -30.94
N ALA A 18 -9.67 -18.49 -31.62
CA ALA A 18 -8.77 -17.31 -31.56
C ALA A 18 -9.50 -15.97 -31.80
N TYR A 19 -10.58 -15.96 -32.59
CA TYR A 19 -11.41 -14.78 -32.81
C TYR A 19 -12.28 -14.39 -31.60
N ALA A 20 -12.63 -15.34 -30.72
CA ALA A 20 -13.37 -15.03 -29.48
C ALA A 20 -12.47 -14.35 -28.41
N ARG A 21 -11.14 -14.35 -28.62
CA ARG A 21 -10.17 -13.63 -27.77
C ARG A 21 -10.01 -12.16 -28.17
N ALA A 22 -10.57 -11.74 -29.30
CA ALA A 22 -10.26 -10.45 -29.92
C ALA A 22 -11.11 -9.26 -29.41
N SER A 23 -12.01 -9.43 -28.44
CA SER A 23 -12.82 -8.32 -27.94
C SER A 23 -12.35 -7.78 -26.59
N GLY A 24 -11.41 -6.86 -26.67
CA GLY A 24 -10.98 -6.04 -25.54
C GLY A 24 -9.67 -6.48 -24.85
N TRP A 25 -9.07 -5.57 -24.13
CA TRP A 25 -7.86 -5.80 -23.36
C TRP A 25 -8.03 -6.92 -22.33
N SER A 26 -6.95 -7.65 -22.06
CA SER A 26 -6.91 -8.62 -20.97
C SER A 26 -7.03 -7.91 -19.60
N ALA A 27 -7.42 -8.62 -18.56
CA ALA A 27 -7.46 -8.08 -17.22
C ALA A 27 -6.05 -7.70 -16.74
N THR A 28 -5.05 -8.49 -17.07
CA THR A 28 -3.62 -8.19 -16.86
C THR A 28 -3.24 -6.85 -17.48
N THR A 29 -3.61 -6.62 -18.75
CA THR A 29 -3.33 -5.36 -19.46
C THR A 29 -4.02 -4.17 -18.78
N TRP A 30 -5.25 -4.34 -18.32
CA TRP A 30 -5.97 -3.30 -17.59
C TRP A 30 -5.30 -2.96 -16.26
N ILE A 31 -4.87 -3.95 -15.48
CA ILE A 31 -4.16 -3.72 -14.21
C ILE A 31 -2.86 -2.94 -14.46
N ILE A 32 -2.07 -3.37 -15.47
CA ILE A 32 -0.84 -2.68 -15.87
C ILE A 32 -1.14 -1.24 -16.27
N ALA A 33 -2.12 -1.02 -17.15
CA ALA A 33 -2.49 0.30 -17.63
C ALA A 33 -2.94 1.23 -16.50
N ILE A 34 -3.74 0.73 -15.55
CA ILE A 34 -4.19 1.50 -14.38
C ILE A 34 -2.99 1.87 -13.49
N CYS A 35 -2.12 0.93 -13.15
CA CYS A 35 -0.93 1.21 -12.33
C CYS A 35 -0.01 2.26 -12.97
N VAL A 36 0.27 2.11 -14.27
CA VAL A 36 1.09 3.08 -15.02
C VAL A 36 0.41 4.44 -15.09
N ALA A 37 -0.89 4.49 -15.42
CA ALA A 37 -1.64 5.73 -15.50
C ALA A 37 -1.67 6.46 -14.14
N VAL A 38 -1.95 5.76 -13.05
CA VAL A 38 -1.93 6.32 -11.69
C VAL A 38 -0.55 6.88 -11.35
N PHE A 39 0.52 6.12 -11.63
CA PHE A 39 1.89 6.57 -11.37
C PHE A 39 2.26 7.83 -12.16
N VAL A 40 1.90 7.87 -13.44
CA VAL A 40 2.19 9.02 -14.32
C VAL A 40 1.35 10.24 -13.89
N ILE A 41 0.06 10.08 -13.68
CA ILE A 41 -0.83 11.18 -13.27
C ILE A 41 -0.37 11.74 -11.92
N ASP A 42 -0.13 10.89 -10.92
CA ASP A 42 0.34 11.32 -9.59
C ASP A 42 1.70 12.03 -9.68
N GLY A 43 2.54 11.63 -10.65
CA GLY A 43 3.82 12.26 -10.93
C GLY A 43 3.74 13.70 -11.42
N PHE A 44 2.66 14.08 -12.09
CA PHE A 44 2.42 15.45 -12.59
C PHE A 44 1.69 16.34 -11.58
N LEU A 45 1.10 15.76 -10.53
CA LEU A 45 0.39 16.53 -9.53
C LEU A 45 1.35 17.20 -8.54
N PRO A 46 1.02 18.40 -8.03
CA PRO A 46 1.86 19.10 -7.07
C PRO A 46 1.94 18.34 -5.73
N TRP A 47 3.10 18.35 -5.12
CA TRP A 47 3.30 17.79 -3.78
C TRP A 47 2.49 18.55 -2.74
N THR A 48 1.92 17.83 -1.79
CA THR A 48 1.17 18.37 -0.65
C THR A 48 1.86 18.00 0.65
N ASN A 49 1.81 18.89 1.64
CA ASN A 49 2.26 18.59 3.00
C ASN A 49 1.05 18.07 3.79
N GLU A 50 1.13 16.81 4.24
CA GLU A 50 0.11 16.16 5.04
C GLU A 50 0.59 16.03 6.48
N PRO A 51 -0.12 16.58 7.49
CA PRO A 51 0.23 16.36 8.88
C PRO A 51 0.00 14.90 9.24
N VAL A 52 1.02 14.23 9.79
CA VAL A 52 0.99 12.78 10.06
C VAL A 52 1.10 12.42 11.52
N ALA A 53 1.73 13.25 12.32
CA ALA A 53 1.90 13.06 13.76
C ALA A 53 2.10 14.40 14.47
N SER A 54 1.74 14.47 15.75
CA SER A 54 2.09 15.58 16.61
C SER A 54 2.85 15.11 17.85
N GLN A 55 3.83 15.90 18.27
CA GLN A 55 4.56 15.71 19.52
C GLN A 55 4.32 16.91 20.44
N LEU A 56 3.75 16.65 21.61
CA LEU A 56 3.44 17.71 22.55
C LEU A 56 4.71 18.39 23.06
N MET A 57 4.64 19.72 23.20
CA MET A 57 5.71 20.48 23.82
C MET A 57 5.81 20.17 25.33
N PRO A 58 7.01 20.30 25.94
CA PRO A 58 7.19 20.14 27.37
C PRO A 58 6.21 21.01 28.18
N GLY A 59 5.45 20.38 29.08
CA GLY A 59 4.43 21.05 29.88
C GLY A 59 3.02 21.07 29.32
N ALA A 60 2.82 20.64 28.07
CA ALA A 60 1.49 20.46 27.49
C ALA A 60 0.92 19.08 27.86
N SER A 61 -0.31 19.06 28.38
CA SER A 61 -1.02 17.82 28.74
C SER A 61 -1.89 17.33 27.59
N ALA A 62 -1.71 16.07 27.18
CA ALA A 62 -2.54 15.45 26.15
C ALA A 62 -4.02 15.45 26.51
N GLU A 63 -4.36 15.27 27.79
CA GLU A 63 -5.73 15.26 28.26
C GLU A 63 -6.38 16.65 28.15
N GLN A 64 -5.66 17.70 28.51
CA GLN A 64 -6.13 19.08 28.39
C GLN A 64 -6.32 19.46 26.91
N ILE A 65 -5.38 19.07 26.03
CA ILE A 65 -5.44 19.37 24.61
C ILE A 65 -6.60 18.67 23.93
N ARG A 66 -6.92 17.42 24.30
CA ARG A 66 -8.07 16.69 23.77
C ARG A 66 -9.42 17.32 24.07
N GLN A 67 -9.51 18.11 25.14
CA GLN A 67 -10.75 18.81 25.56
C GLN A 67 -10.95 20.13 24.80
N ILE A 68 -9.92 20.64 24.13
CA ILE A 68 -9.98 21.88 23.35
C ILE A 68 -10.57 21.58 21.97
N ASP A 69 -11.44 22.49 21.49
CA ASP A 69 -11.96 22.38 20.12
C ASP A 69 -10.79 22.53 19.12
N ARG A 70 -10.73 21.62 18.18
CA ARG A 70 -9.68 21.62 17.14
C ARG A 70 -9.67 22.87 16.28
N SER A 71 -10.79 23.55 16.14
CA SER A 71 -10.87 24.83 15.43
C SER A 71 -10.07 25.94 16.10
N GLU A 72 -9.70 25.76 17.38
CA GLU A 72 -8.88 26.73 18.13
C GLU A 72 -7.38 26.58 17.85
N PHE A 73 -6.94 25.46 17.22
CA PHE A 73 -5.55 25.25 16.84
C PHE A 73 -5.27 25.85 15.47
N ALA A 74 -4.26 26.70 15.40
CA ALA A 74 -3.67 27.14 14.14
C ALA A 74 -2.41 26.33 13.85
N LEU A 75 -2.39 25.65 12.68
CA LEU A 75 -1.17 24.98 12.21
C LEU A 75 -0.31 25.97 11.44
N THR A 76 0.96 26.10 11.83
CA THR A 76 1.91 26.95 11.10
C THR A 76 2.27 26.34 9.75
N LYS A 77 2.77 27.19 8.83
CA LYS A 77 3.31 26.68 7.57
C LYS A 77 4.50 25.76 7.86
N PRO A 78 4.50 24.54 7.27
CA PRO A 78 5.60 23.60 7.48
C PRO A 78 6.88 24.09 6.81
N VAL A 79 8.02 23.82 7.47
CA VAL A 79 9.36 24.09 6.99
C VAL A 79 10.06 22.75 6.73
N ASP A 80 10.71 22.63 5.60
CA ASP A 80 11.44 21.42 5.23
C ASP A 80 12.63 21.19 6.17
N VAL A 81 12.69 20.01 6.79
CA VAL A 81 13.78 19.62 7.72
C VAL A 81 14.59 18.44 7.17
N ALA A 82 14.01 17.62 6.30
CA ALA A 82 14.67 16.51 5.62
C ALA A 82 13.95 16.21 4.30
N PRO A 83 14.56 15.44 3.39
CA PRO A 83 13.89 15.01 2.16
C PRO A 83 12.55 14.31 2.45
N GLY A 84 11.45 14.91 1.99
CA GLY A 84 10.10 14.38 2.16
C GLY A 84 9.46 14.65 3.54
N VAL A 85 10.15 15.28 4.47
CA VAL A 85 9.67 15.60 5.83
C VAL A 85 9.74 17.11 6.06
N ALA A 86 8.64 17.68 6.53
CA ALA A 86 8.60 19.07 6.97
C ALA A 86 8.02 19.13 8.40
N ARG A 87 8.33 20.16 9.14
CA ARG A 87 7.86 20.39 10.50
C ARG A 87 7.17 21.72 10.61
N GLY A 88 6.15 21.78 11.42
CA GLY A 88 5.44 22.98 11.80
C GLY A 88 5.00 22.87 13.24
N TYR A 89 4.20 23.82 13.68
CA TYR A 89 3.72 23.87 15.06
C TYR A 89 2.21 24.01 15.11
N ALA A 90 1.61 23.42 16.13
CA ALA A 90 0.24 23.70 16.53
C ALA A 90 0.26 24.80 17.59
N VAL A 91 -0.45 25.88 17.32
CA VAL A 91 -0.52 27.06 18.16
C VAL A 91 -1.95 27.25 18.65
N LEU A 92 -2.12 27.36 19.96
CA LEU A 92 -3.39 27.67 20.60
C LEU A 92 -3.47 29.18 20.90
N GLY A 93 -4.47 29.85 20.32
CA GLY A 93 -4.59 31.29 20.41
C GLY A 93 -3.51 32.04 19.61
N ARG A 94 -2.90 33.07 20.18
CA ARG A 94 -1.95 33.92 19.43
C ARG A 94 -0.50 33.44 19.48
N ASP A 95 -0.03 32.91 20.61
CA ASP A 95 1.42 32.66 20.82
C ASP A 95 1.72 31.35 21.58
N ASN A 96 0.72 30.61 21.99
CA ASN A 96 0.93 29.39 22.80
C ASN A 96 1.18 28.16 21.90
N VAL A 97 2.44 27.82 21.68
CA VAL A 97 2.88 26.65 20.96
C VAL A 97 2.65 25.42 21.85
N VAL A 98 1.76 24.51 21.42
CA VAL A 98 1.36 23.33 22.21
C VAL A 98 1.95 22.02 21.68
N ALA A 99 2.26 21.95 20.38
CA ALA A 99 2.86 20.76 19.79
C ALA A 99 3.71 21.10 18.56
N GLU A 100 4.73 20.27 18.33
CA GLU A 100 5.41 20.16 17.05
C GLU A 100 4.62 19.18 16.17
N VAL A 101 4.37 19.54 14.92
CA VAL A 101 3.62 18.74 13.95
C VAL A 101 4.56 18.31 12.84
N GLU A 102 4.65 17.01 12.64
CA GLU A 102 5.38 16.42 11.52
C GLU A 102 4.48 16.38 10.29
N TYR A 103 5.01 16.88 9.19
CA TYR A 103 4.37 16.83 7.88
C TYR A 103 5.18 15.94 6.95
N ARG A 104 4.48 15.13 6.18
CA ARG A 104 5.06 14.33 5.10
C ARG A 104 4.66 14.93 3.75
N LYS A 105 5.66 15.07 2.87
CA LYS A 105 5.40 15.46 1.49
C LYS A 105 4.90 14.26 0.70
N GLU A 106 3.70 14.34 0.22
CA GLU A 106 3.05 13.26 -0.52
C GLU A 106 2.39 13.78 -1.79
N ARG A 107 2.32 12.90 -2.78
CA ARG A 107 1.54 13.18 -4.00
C ARG A 107 0.06 12.93 -3.72
N PRO A 108 -0.85 13.68 -4.35
CA PRO A 108 -2.28 13.64 -4.01
C PRO A 108 -2.93 12.26 -4.11
N LEU A 109 -2.67 11.48 -5.19
CA LEU A 109 -3.25 10.13 -5.31
C LEU A 109 -2.61 9.16 -4.31
N THR A 110 -1.30 9.26 -4.12
CA THR A 110 -0.60 8.49 -3.08
C THR A 110 -1.21 8.79 -1.71
N ARG A 111 -1.41 10.06 -1.34
CA ARG A 111 -2.01 10.48 -0.07
C ARG A 111 -3.38 9.84 0.18
N ILE A 112 -4.25 9.82 -0.83
CA ILE A 112 -5.61 9.28 -0.69
C ILE A 112 -5.60 7.76 -0.59
N GLY A 113 -4.64 7.08 -1.24
CA GLY A 113 -4.72 5.65 -1.50
C GLY A 113 -3.69 4.77 -0.80
N TYR A 114 -2.58 5.29 -0.21
CA TYR A 114 -1.62 4.44 0.49
C TYR A 114 -2.24 3.74 1.69
N PHE A 115 -1.76 2.55 2.01
CA PHE A 115 -2.16 1.84 3.23
C PHE A 115 -1.19 2.16 4.37
N SER A 116 -1.72 2.38 5.56
CA SER A 116 -0.98 2.32 6.82
C SER A 116 -1.91 1.84 7.93
N THR A 117 -1.34 1.29 9.00
CA THR A 117 -2.12 0.81 10.14
C THR A 117 -2.97 1.92 10.75
N ALA A 118 -2.38 3.10 10.92
CA ALA A 118 -3.05 4.27 11.48
C ALA A 118 -4.27 4.73 10.66
N ARG A 119 -4.14 4.75 9.32
CA ARG A 119 -5.23 5.17 8.43
C ARG A 119 -6.28 4.09 8.21
N ALA A 120 -5.85 2.83 8.12
CA ALA A 120 -6.76 1.73 7.80
C ALA A 120 -7.61 1.30 9.01
N VAL A 121 -7.05 1.37 10.22
CA VAL A 121 -7.73 0.90 11.43
C VAL A 121 -8.10 2.06 12.33
N TYR A 122 -7.14 2.59 13.07
CA TYR A 122 -7.38 3.66 14.04
C TYR A 122 -6.08 4.29 14.49
N ALA A 123 -6.04 5.60 14.54
CA ALA A 123 -5.04 6.36 15.26
C ALA A 123 -5.70 7.54 15.98
N SER A 124 -5.18 7.88 17.15
CA SER A 124 -5.60 9.05 17.90
C SER A 124 -4.39 9.91 18.18
N ASP A 125 -4.40 11.11 17.63
CA ASP A 125 -3.40 12.12 17.86
C ASP A 125 -4.02 13.27 18.69
N PRO A 126 -3.33 13.79 19.70
CA PRO A 126 -3.87 14.82 20.58
C PRO A 126 -4.31 16.09 19.84
N VAL A 127 -3.55 16.48 18.81
CA VAL A 127 -3.77 17.71 18.05
C VAL A 127 -4.52 17.42 16.74
N LEU A 128 -4.04 16.44 15.95
CA LEU A 128 -4.62 16.12 14.64
C LEU A 128 -5.92 15.33 14.75
N GLY A 129 -6.13 14.67 15.88
CA GLY A 129 -7.34 13.99 16.25
C GLY A 129 -7.43 12.54 15.81
N VAL A 130 -8.64 12.05 15.62
CA VAL A 130 -8.90 10.66 15.25
C VAL A 130 -8.81 10.51 13.75
N SER A 131 -8.01 9.53 13.31
CA SER A 131 -7.96 9.06 11.93
C SER A 131 -8.17 7.55 11.89
N GLY A 132 -8.52 7.00 10.74
CA GLY A 132 -8.71 5.57 10.56
C GLY A 132 -10.03 5.22 9.88
N PHE A 133 -10.33 3.91 9.85
CA PHE A 133 -11.49 3.33 9.15
C PHE A 133 -11.53 3.63 7.65
N GLU A 134 -10.37 3.95 7.05
CA GLU A 134 -10.25 4.22 5.62
C GLU A 134 -10.10 2.90 4.85
N VAL A 135 -11.18 2.08 4.87
CA VAL A 135 -11.18 0.69 4.38
C VAL A 135 -10.84 0.54 2.89
N TRP A 136 -11.05 1.58 2.08
CA TRP A 136 -10.66 1.55 0.67
C TRP A 136 -9.16 1.37 0.46
N ARG A 137 -8.34 1.75 1.44
CA ARG A 137 -6.88 1.64 1.41
C ARG A 137 -6.38 0.20 1.31
N PHE A 138 -7.18 -0.80 1.74
CA PHE A 138 -6.88 -2.22 1.54
C PHE A 138 -6.82 -2.61 0.05
N VAL A 139 -7.42 -1.81 -0.81
CA VAL A 139 -7.46 -2.05 -2.26
C VAL A 139 -6.63 -1.04 -3.02
N THR A 140 -6.75 0.25 -2.70
CA THR A 140 -6.17 1.34 -3.50
C THR A 140 -4.64 1.36 -3.51
N PHE A 141 -4.00 0.97 -2.40
CA PHE A 141 -2.54 0.94 -2.31
C PHE A 141 -1.87 0.07 -3.36
N GLN A 142 -2.58 -0.95 -3.87
CA GLN A 142 -2.10 -1.89 -4.87
C GLN A 142 -1.83 -1.24 -6.24
N PHE A 143 -2.40 -0.06 -6.48
CA PHE A 143 -2.26 0.68 -7.73
C PHE A 143 -1.25 1.82 -7.65
N LEU A 144 -0.68 2.08 -6.47
CA LEU A 144 0.28 3.13 -6.20
C LEU A 144 1.71 2.59 -6.22
N HIS A 145 2.67 3.42 -6.63
CA HIS A 145 4.07 3.01 -6.67
C HIS A 145 4.98 4.16 -6.23
N ALA A 146 5.96 3.83 -5.38
CA ALA A 146 6.86 4.81 -4.79
C ALA A 146 7.82 5.45 -5.81
N ASN A 147 8.28 4.68 -6.81
CA ASN A 147 9.26 5.13 -7.80
C ASN A 147 9.17 4.31 -9.10
N LEU A 148 9.92 4.77 -10.12
CA LEU A 148 9.92 4.17 -11.45
C LEU A 148 10.33 2.69 -11.44
N ASN A 149 11.37 2.33 -10.70
CA ASN A 149 11.83 0.94 -10.63
C ASN A 149 10.75 0.04 -10.02
N HIS A 150 10.06 0.53 -8.99
CA HIS A 150 9.00 -0.20 -8.32
C HIS A 150 7.82 -0.50 -9.26
N VAL A 151 7.34 0.49 -10.04
CA VAL A 151 6.29 0.23 -11.02
C VAL A 151 6.78 -0.67 -12.15
N LEU A 152 8.01 -0.42 -12.65
CA LEU A 152 8.58 -1.18 -13.75
C LEU A 152 8.66 -2.69 -13.44
N PHE A 153 9.26 -3.06 -12.30
CA PHE A 153 9.42 -4.47 -11.93
C PHE A 153 8.08 -5.17 -11.66
N ASN A 154 7.13 -4.49 -11.01
CA ASN A 154 5.79 -5.05 -10.82
C ASN A 154 5.07 -5.27 -12.15
N MET A 155 5.08 -4.29 -13.04
CA MET A 155 4.38 -4.38 -14.34
C MET A 155 5.05 -5.38 -15.27
N MET A 156 6.37 -5.45 -15.27
CA MET A 156 7.12 -6.46 -16.02
C MET A 156 6.76 -7.87 -15.55
N THR A 157 6.67 -8.09 -14.26
CA THR A 157 6.27 -9.38 -13.69
C THR A 157 4.84 -9.75 -14.06
N LEU A 158 3.89 -8.82 -13.96
CA LEU A 158 2.52 -9.05 -14.41
C LEU A 158 2.45 -9.36 -15.91
N PHE A 159 3.23 -8.67 -16.72
CA PHE A 159 3.30 -8.91 -18.16
C PHE A 159 3.72 -10.34 -18.49
N PHE A 160 4.75 -10.87 -17.80
CA PHE A 160 5.24 -12.23 -18.06
C PHE A 160 4.32 -13.33 -17.51
N PHE A 161 3.81 -13.15 -16.30
CA PHE A 161 3.10 -14.22 -15.59
C PHE A 161 1.57 -14.06 -15.58
N GLY A 162 1.09 -12.81 -15.69
CA GLY A 162 -0.34 -12.52 -15.54
C GLY A 162 -1.22 -13.22 -16.58
N GLY A 163 -0.80 -13.23 -17.85
CA GLY A 163 -1.55 -13.84 -18.93
C GLY A 163 -1.78 -15.35 -18.75
N MET A 164 -0.81 -16.07 -18.19
CA MET A 164 -0.93 -17.50 -17.89
C MET A 164 -2.03 -17.74 -16.85
N VAL A 165 -1.98 -17.01 -15.74
CA VAL A 165 -2.93 -17.16 -14.64
C VAL A 165 -4.33 -16.67 -15.05
N GLU A 166 -4.40 -15.57 -15.81
CA GLU A 166 -5.68 -15.07 -16.36
C GLU A 166 -6.34 -16.07 -17.29
N ASN A 167 -5.57 -16.72 -18.19
CA ASN A 167 -6.10 -17.74 -19.09
C ASN A 167 -6.65 -18.95 -18.32
N PHE A 168 -6.05 -19.32 -17.20
CA PHE A 168 -6.51 -20.42 -16.35
C PHE A 168 -7.77 -20.07 -15.56
N LEU A 169 -7.77 -18.91 -14.87
CA LEU A 169 -8.86 -18.50 -13.99
C LEU A 169 -10.03 -17.85 -14.74
N GLY A 170 -9.77 -17.25 -15.90
CA GLY A 170 -10.65 -16.31 -16.58
C GLY A 170 -10.62 -14.90 -15.96
N LYS A 171 -10.94 -13.88 -16.77
CA LYS A 171 -10.78 -12.45 -16.41
C LYS A 171 -11.33 -12.08 -15.03
N LYS A 172 -12.58 -12.44 -14.72
CA LYS A 172 -13.25 -12.04 -13.45
C LYS A 172 -12.56 -12.64 -12.22
N ARG A 173 -12.25 -13.94 -12.27
CA ARG A 173 -11.60 -14.64 -11.15
C ARG A 173 -10.15 -14.19 -10.98
N TYR A 174 -9.46 -13.88 -12.07
CA TYR A 174 -8.10 -13.36 -12.05
C TYR A 174 -8.04 -12.00 -11.34
N VAL A 175 -8.94 -11.06 -11.67
CA VAL A 175 -9.01 -9.76 -10.98
C VAL A 175 -9.31 -9.95 -9.50
N ALA A 176 -10.29 -10.78 -9.16
CA ALA A 176 -10.61 -11.08 -7.76
C ALA A 176 -9.41 -11.70 -7.02
N PHE A 177 -8.72 -12.65 -7.64
CA PHE A 177 -7.52 -13.28 -7.09
C PHE A 177 -6.40 -12.27 -6.83
N TYR A 178 -6.09 -11.41 -7.82
CA TYR A 178 -5.09 -10.36 -7.68
C TYR A 178 -5.41 -9.42 -6.51
N LEU A 179 -6.64 -8.91 -6.45
CA LEU A 179 -7.07 -8.00 -5.39
C LEU A 179 -7.06 -8.66 -4.01
N LEU A 180 -7.51 -9.92 -3.91
CA LEU A 180 -7.49 -10.68 -2.66
C LEU A 180 -6.07 -10.94 -2.17
N CYS A 181 -5.13 -11.25 -3.04
CA CYS A 181 -3.71 -11.37 -2.67
C CYS A 181 -3.16 -10.04 -2.11
N GLY A 182 -3.54 -8.92 -2.72
CA GLY A 182 -3.18 -7.61 -2.21
C GLY A 182 -3.78 -7.32 -0.82
N VAL A 183 -5.08 -7.58 -0.66
CA VAL A 183 -5.75 -7.44 0.66
C VAL A 183 -5.11 -8.34 1.71
N ALA A 184 -4.78 -9.59 1.36
CA ALA A 184 -4.07 -10.50 2.26
C ALA A 184 -2.70 -9.97 2.68
N GLY A 185 -1.96 -9.33 1.75
CA GLY A 185 -0.71 -8.65 2.05
C GLY A 185 -0.88 -7.49 3.03
N ALA A 186 -1.90 -6.64 2.84
CA ALA A 186 -2.22 -5.56 3.76
C ALA A 186 -2.64 -6.06 5.14
N LEU A 187 -3.43 -7.14 5.21
CA LEU A 187 -3.82 -7.77 6.47
C LEU A 187 -2.60 -8.37 7.19
N MET A 188 -1.70 -9.02 6.48
CA MET A 188 -0.46 -9.55 7.06
C MET A 188 0.41 -8.41 7.60
N TYR A 189 0.55 -7.31 6.86
CA TYR A 189 1.25 -6.11 7.33
C TYR A 189 0.62 -5.56 8.62
N LEU A 190 -0.71 -5.45 8.68
CA LEU A 190 -1.45 -5.01 9.84
C LEU A 190 -1.19 -5.90 11.07
N ILE A 191 -1.24 -7.22 10.88
CA ILE A 191 -0.97 -8.20 11.95
C ILE A 191 0.46 -8.05 12.48
N LEU A 192 1.45 -8.00 11.60
CA LEU A 192 2.86 -7.87 11.98
C LEU A 192 3.13 -6.55 12.70
N ASN A 193 2.55 -5.46 12.20
CA ASN A 193 2.68 -4.14 12.83
C ASN A 193 1.99 -4.12 14.22
N GLY A 194 0.80 -4.71 14.34
CA GLY A 194 0.10 -4.86 15.62
C GLY A 194 0.87 -5.71 16.63
N LEU A 195 1.50 -6.82 16.19
CA LEU A 195 2.36 -7.64 17.04
C LEU A 195 3.62 -6.88 17.49
N ALA A 196 4.20 -6.05 16.62
CA ALA A 196 5.35 -5.23 16.96
C ALA A 196 5.01 -4.16 18.00
N ILE A 197 3.88 -3.46 17.82
CA ILE A 197 3.37 -2.46 18.78
C ILE A 197 3.06 -3.12 20.13
N GLY A 198 2.35 -4.26 20.13
CA GLY A 198 2.05 -5.03 21.34
C GLY A 198 3.31 -5.52 22.05
N GLY A 199 4.30 -5.97 21.29
CA GLY A 199 5.60 -6.37 21.82
C GLY A 199 6.37 -5.21 22.46
N GLN A 200 6.35 -4.02 21.85
CA GLN A 200 6.95 -2.82 22.46
C GLN A 200 6.25 -2.40 23.75
N ALA A 201 4.92 -2.52 23.81
CA ALA A 201 4.17 -2.26 25.03
C ALA A 201 4.48 -3.26 26.16
N ALA A 202 4.73 -4.53 25.83
CA ALA A 202 4.99 -5.59 26.79
C ALA A 202 6.46 -5.69 27.23
N PHE A 203 7.42 -5.50 26.30
CA PHE A 203 8.85 -5.76 26.48
C PHE A 203 9.73 -4.49 26.42
N GLY A 204 9.11 -3.32 26.20
CA GLY A 204 9.79 -2.05 26.11
C GLY A 204 10.06 -1.58 24.67
N PRO A 205 10.42 -0.28 24.50
CA PRO A 205 10.53 0.35 23.18
C PRO A 205 11.66 -0.19 22.30
N SER A 206 12.61 -0.91 22.88
CA SER A 206 13.70 -1.58 22.14
C SER A 206 13.28 -2.91 21.49
N PHE A 207 12.06 -3.37 21.73
CA PHE A 207 11.57 -4.59 21.12
C PHE A 207 11.38 -4.41 19.62
N HIS A 208 11.99 -5.29 18.82
CA HIS A 208 11.83 -5.33 17.36
C HIS A 208 11.39 -6.73 16.92
N LEU A 209 10.33 -6.79 16.14
CA LEU A 209 9.89 -8.04 15.53
C LEU A 209 10.80 -8.34 14.33
N PRO A 210 11.47 -9.52 14.31
CA PRO A 210 12.28 -9.92 13.16
C PRO A 210 11.44 -9.95 11.87
N GLY A 211 11.97 -9.38 10.79
CA GLY A 211 11.28 -9.31 9.49
C GLY A 211 10.33 -8.12 9.32
N LEU A 212 10.04 -7.35 10.34
CA LEU A 212 9.34 -6.09 10.24
C LEU A 212 10.35 -4.94 10.35
N LEU A 213 10.58 -4.24 9.24
CA LEU A 213 11.58 -3.17 9.17
C LEU A 213 11.16 -1.90 9.93
N PHE A 214 9.83 -1.67 10.05
CA PHE A 214 9.28 -0.45 10.64
C PHE A 214 8.14 -0.79 11.60
N ASN A 215 8.26 -0.36 12.84
CA ASN A 215 7.25 -0.53 13.88
C ASN A 215 6.31 0.69 14.00
N ASP A 216 6.42 1.65 13.07
CA ASP A 216 5.60 2.85 13.05
C ASP A 216 4.27 2.58 12.34
N PRO A 217 3.11 2.78 13.01
CA PRO A 217 1.79 2.62 12.41
C PRO A 217 1.51 3.58 11.24
N ASN A 218 2.28 4.66 11.12
CA ASN A 218 2.17 5.63 10.03
C ASN A 218 3.00 5.25 8.79
N THR A 219 3.80 4.18 8.86
CA THR A 219 4.58 3.73 7.70
C THR A 219 3.67 3.37 6.54
N MET A 220 3.98 3.96 5.38
CA MET A 220 3.18 3.78 4.17
C MET A 220 3.51 2.46 3.47
N LEU A 221 2.47 1.74 3.10
CA LEU A 221 2.52 0.60 2.19
C LEU A 221 1.90 1.02 0.85
N VAL A 222 2.67 0.89 -0.23
CA VAL A 222 2.24 1.12 -1.62
C VAL A 222 2.82 0.04 -2.51
N GLY A 223 2.11 -0.34 -3.55
CA GLY A 223 2.61 -1.25 -4.59
C GLY A 223 1.70 -2.42 -4.90
N ALA A 224 1.79 -2.86 -6.14
CA ALA A 224 1.13 -4.04 -6.67
C ALA A 224 1.73 -5.36 -6.12
N SER A 225 2.85 -5.30 -5.41
CA SER A 225 3.72 -6.44 -5.13
C SER A 225 3.02 -7.63 -4.47
N ALA A 226 2.11 -7.41 -3.52
CA ALA A 226 1.37 -8.51 -2.88
C ALA A 226 0.51 -9.29 -3.89
N GLY A 227 -0.23 -8.58 -4.77
CA GLY A 227 -0.98 -9.18 -5.87
C GLY A 227 -0.06 -9.86 -6.89
N VAL A 228 1.06 -9.22 -7.21
CA VAL A 228 2.09 -9.76 -8.13
C VAL A 228 2.71 -11.04 -7.58
N PHE A 229 3.07 -11.11 -6.31
CA PHE A 229 3.56 -12.35 -5.68
C PHE A 229 2.53 -13.47 -5.73
N GLY A 230 1.25 -13.15 -5.49
CA GLY A 230 0.17 -14.12 -5.68
C GLY A 230 0.13 -14.67 -7.10
N VAL A 231 0.25 -13.80 -8.11
CA VAL A 231 0.29 -14.20 -9.53
C VAL A 231 1.52 -15.08 -9.84
N ILE A 232 2.72 -14.73 -9.33
CA ILE A 232 3.93 -15.56 -9.49
C ILE A 232 3.72 -16.95 -8.88
N MET A 233 3.21 -17.02 -7.66
CA MET A 233 2.97 -18.30 -6.97
C MET A 233 1.94 -19.16 -7.71
N ALA A 234 0.87 -18.55 -8.22
CA ALA A 234 -0.11 -19.24 -9.05
C ALA A 234 0.54 -19.72 -10.36
N ALA A 235 1.33 -18.91 -11.04
CA ALA A 235 2.03 -19.31 -12.26
C ALA A 235 3.02 -20.47 -12.01
N ALA A 236 3.78 -20.42 -10.92
CA ALA A 236 4.68 -21.50 -10.51
C ALA A 236 3.92 -22.80 -10.22
N TYR A 237 2.75 -22.72 -9.60
CA TYR A 237 1.90 -23.88 -9.36
C TYR A 237 1.33 -24.47 -10.66
N LEU A 238 0.93 -23.61 -11.60
CA LEU A 238 0.38 -24.02 -12.90
C LEU A 238 1.43 -24.66 -13.82
N ALA A 239 2.66 -24.17 -13.76
CA ALA A 239 3.75 -24.61 -14.62
C ALA A 239 5.06 -24.85 -13.85
N PRO A 240 5.11 -25.87 -12.96
CA PRO A 240 6.22 -26.09 -12.04
C PRO A 240 7.55 -26.42 -12.75
N ASN A 241 7.51 -26.86 -13.99
CA ASN A 241 8.69 -27.21 -14.79
C ASN A 241 9.01 -26.14 -15.85
N ALA A 242 8.32 -25.01 -15.83
CA ALA A 242 8.61 -23.94 -16.78
C ALA A 242 9.94 -23.26 -16.43
N THR A 243 10.82 -23.14 -17.42
CA THR A 243 12.04 -22.37 -17.31
C THR A 243 11.72 -20.91 -17.58
N VAL A 244 12.05 -20.03 -16.64
CA VAL A 244 11.92 -18.58 -16.79
C VAL A 244 13.27 -18.00 -17.12
N LEU A 245 13.43 -17.49 -18.34
CA LEU A 245 14.62 -16.77 -18.76
C LEU A 245 14.47 -15.29 -18.36
N LEU A 246 15.15 -14.89 -17.30
CA LEU A 246 15.22 -13.49 -16.87
C LEU A 246 16.43 -12.84 -17.60
N PHE A 247 16.15 -11.81 -18.40
CA PHE A 247 17.18 -11.07 -19.13
C PHE A 247 18.09 -11.93 -20.04
N PHE A 248 17.56 -13.01 -20.62
CA PHE A 248 18.33 -13.96 -21.44
C PHE A 248 19.50 -14.63 -20.72
N VAL A 249 19.53 -14.61 -19.39
CA VAL A 249 20.48 -15.33 -18.56
C VAL A 249 19.80 -16.55 -17.99
N ILE A 250 20.41 -17.73 -18.18
CA ILE A 250 19.96 -19.02 -17.64
C ILE A 250 20.28 -19.05 -16.15
#